data_37dd17f5e1fc8733b665055e8cdb01f7
#
_entry.id   37dd17f5e1fc8733b665055e8cdb01f7
#
_cell.length_a   1.000
_cell.length_b   1.000
_cell.length_c   1.000
_cell.angle_alpha   90.00
_cell.angle_beta   90.00
_cell.angle_gamma   90.00
#
_symmetry.space_group_name_H-M   'P 1'
#
loop_
_entity.id
_entity.type
_entity.pdbx_description
1 polymer ?
#
loop_
_entity_poly.entity_id
_entity_poly.type
_entity_poly.pdbx_seq_one_letter_code
_entity_poly.pdbx_strand_id
1 'polypeptide(L)'
;MRRLTRIRSSLSIGLLAGMISTHCLGAEFSPDSKVTDLTVYRDGALVTREARVTLPAGDHRVVLKEIPSVADPNSVRVSGLGTGGMTIGGVEITQDFRPANLTPDYKALEKELGDLTGQMGSLDDRQKSINSLREFLSTLKASAGAESSKDLLTRGFAVDSWQKAFQFLSERLDDLAAEERSLAPRRKDLTEKIDVARQKLNQLASQGGIQRWTATVLISAPRGGEMTLKAMYLAHSASWIPLYDARLDSSSGKVEMIWQAQVTQNTGEDWKDVGVTLSTTRPAAGIDLPKLTSISLIPIQVRYQKAKGGTTQEFVSGLPVLGTDYQDLLSLAPGATDARADGGANLHGARDTSVIGMGAVPPPTPAPLQMEEGGAGRRDVAVTFELPGKLDIPSDAQPHKHRVASLDLEGKSQYRTIPRLNPAIFLVSSVTLGGDIPLLPGRVQHFVGPDLVGSSWMVDHSAGEEFPLSFGPDDRLKAERKSIWRKVDQKGKDDEISYRFLTTLENHLGHDAVIELKDRIPVSGDERITVTLDEKDTTAGLIRDPNEPGILTWNITVPKSAKKEMVLQYRVRAPRGLPVAGME
;
A
#
# COMPACT_ATOMS: atom_id res chain seq x y z
N MET A 1 -39.19 -45.58 -95.18
CA MET A 1 -40.59 -45.21 -94.89
C MET A 1 -40.79 -45.15 -93.40
N ARG A 2 -40.90 -43.96 -92.80
CA ARG A 2 -41.75 -43.63 -91.66
C ARG A 2 -41.38 -42.18 -91.23
N ARG A 3 -42.38 -41.35 -91.32
CA ARG A 3 -42.34 -39.92 -91.00
C ARG A 3 -42.17 -39.74 -89.48
N LEU A 4 -41.26 -38.85 -89.05
CA LEU A 4 -41.15 -38.38 -87.71
C LEU A 4 -41.79 -36.97 -87.60
N THR A 5 -42.89 -36.92 -86.85
CA THR A 5 -43.67 -35.73 -86.54
C THR A 5 -42.92 -34.94 -85.42
N ARG A 6 -42.60 -33.68 -85.67
CA ARG A 6 -42.03 -32.76 -84.64
C ARG A 6 -43.16 -32.21 -83.78
N ILE A 7 -43.11 -32.49 -82.45
CA ILE A 7 -43.93 -31.85 -81.45
C ILE A 7 -43.08 -30.69 -80.90
N ARG A 8 -43.55 -29.45 -81.04
CA ARG A 8 -42.99 -28.25 -80.35
C ARG A 8 -43.69 -28.16 -79.03
N SER A 9 -42.98 -28.40 -77.89
CA SER A 9 -43.39 -28.02 -76.53
C SER A 9 -42.76 -26.71 -76.19
N SER A 10 -43.57 -25.66 -76.00
CA SER A 10 -43.21 -24.37 -75.44
C SER A 10 -43.02 -24.48 -73.95
N LEU A 11 -41.77 -24.34 -73.45
CA LEU A 11 -41.45 -24.30 -72.05
C LEU A 11 -41.48 -22.84 -71.60
N SER A 12 -42.50 -22.45 -70.83
CA SER A 12 -42.59 -21.17 -70.13
C SER A 12 -41.71 -21.23 -68.89
N ILE A 13 -40.57 -20.54 -68.95
CA ILE A 13 -39.69 -20.33 -67.76
C ILE A 13 -40.31 -19.22 -66.91
N GLY A 14 -40.98 -19.60 -65.84
CA GLY A 14 -41.40 -18.67 -64.77
C GLY A 14 -40.16 -18.18 -63.99
N LEU A 15 -39.84 -16.92 -64.07
CA LEU A 15 -38.79 -16.25 -63.31
C LEU A 15 -39.27 -16.12 -61.85
N LEU A 16 -38.88 -17.06 -60.98
CA LEU A 16 -39.07 -16.94 -59.54
C LEU A 16 -37.99 -16.00 -59.00
N ALA A 17 -38.32 -14.67 -58.87
CA ALA A 17 -37.47 -13.71 -58.18
C ALA A 17 -37.42 -14.08 -56.69
N GLY A 18 -36.44 -14.92 -56.31
CA GLY A 18 -36.08 -15.13 -54.91
C GLY A 18 -35.57 -13.80 -54.32
N MET A 19 -36.38 -13.18 -53.45
CA MET A 19 -35.88 -12.13 -52.56
C MET A 19 -34.83 -12.77 -51.66
N ILE A 20 -33.56 -12.64 -52.05
CA ILE A 20 -32.43 -12.81 -51.13
C ILE A 20 -32.49 -11.62 -50.20
N SER A 21 -33.07 -11.81 -48.99
CA SER A 21 -32.93 -10.89 -47.90
C SER A 21 -31.45 -10.83 -47.56
N THR A 22 -30.72 -9.88 -48.20
CA THR A 22 -29.41 -9.48 -47.70
C THR A 22 -29.63 -8.92 -46.30
N HIS A 23 -29.34 -9.74 -45.30
CA HIS A 23 -29.12 -9.24 -43.94
C HIS A 23 -27.97 -8.24 -44.10
N CYS A 24 -28.30 -6.97 -44.18
CA CYS A 24 -27.33 -5.89 -44.11
C CYS A 24 -26.68 -6.02 -42.70
N LEU A 25 -25.50 -6.63 -42.65
CA LEU A 25 -24.66 -6.55 -41.46
C LEU A 25 -24.52 -5.07 -41.16
N GLY A 26 -25.11 -4.61 -40.05
CA GLY A 26 -25.07 -3.20 -39.65
C GLY A 26 -23.64 -2.70 -39.63
N ALA A 27 -23.45 -1.44 -40.01
CA ALA A 27 -22.12 -0.83 -40.03
C ALA A 27 -21.49 -0.89 -38.64
N GLU A 28 -20.18 -1.18 -38.60
CA GLU A 28 -19.40 -1.21 -37.36
C GLU A 28 -18.79 0.17 -37.11
N PHE A 29 -18.98 0.69 -35.92
CA PHE A 29 -18.43 1.97 -35.45
C PHE A 29 -17.52 1.71 -34.26
N SER A 30 -16.34 2.34 -34.24
CA SER A 30 -15.38 2.24 -33.13
C SER A 30 -15.02 3.63 -32.64
N PRO A 31 -15.89 4.27 -31.84
CA PRO A 31 -15.59 5.59 -31.29
C PRO A 31 -14.51 5.50 -30.23
N ASP A 32 -13.71 6.57 -30.10
CA ASP A 32 -12.81 6.72 -28.95
C ASP A 32 -13.62 6.88 -27.66
N SER A 33 -13.18 6.22 -26.62
CA SER A 33 -13.79 6.31 -25.29
C SER A 33 -12.79 6.83 -24.27
N LYS A 34 -13.27 7.64 -23.31
CA LYS A 34 -12.48 8.20 -22.22
C LYS A 34 -13.05 7.79 -20.89
N VAL A 35 -12.20 7.56 -19.91
CA VAL A 35 -12.62 7.43 -18.52
C VAL A 35 -13.06 8.81 -18.04
N THR A 36 -14.25 8.91 -17.48
CA THR A 36 -14.82 10.16 -16.97
C THR A 36 -14.96 10.16 -15.46
N ASP A 37 -15.34 9.01 -14.89
CA ASP A 37 -15.64 8.88 -13.48
C ASP A 37 -15.15 7.54 -12.94
N LEU A 38 -14.73 7.54 -11.69
CA LEU A 38 -14.26 6.38 -10.95
C LEU A 38 -14.94 6.29 -9.59
N THR A 39 -15.28 5.08 -9.19
CA THR A 39 -15.52 4.79 -7.77
C THR A 39 -14.45 3.81 -7.31
N VAL A 40 -13.48 4.30 -6.53
CA VAL A 40 -12.40 3.45 -6.01
C VAL A 40 -12.86 2.81 -4.71
N TYR A 41 -12.81 1.48 -4.68
CA TYR A 41 -13.11 0.63 -3.53
C TYR A 41 -11.84 0.25 -2.78
N ARG A 42 -11.99 -0.51 -1.69
CA ARG A 42 -10.85 -1.04 -0.94
C ARG A 42 -10.14 -2.20 -1.66
N ASP A 43 -10.77 -2.79 -2.65
CA ASP A 43 -10.35 -4.00 -3.36
C ASP A 43 -10.58 -3.95 -4.88
N GLY A 44 -10.81 -2.76 -5.43
CA GLY A 44 -11.04 -2.56 -6.85
C GLY A 44 -11.47 -1.13 -7.18
N ALA A 45 -11.85 -0.89 -8.43
CA ALA A 45 -12.45 0.35 -8.87
C ALA A 45 -13.56 0.09 -9.89
N LEU A 46 -14.69 0.73 -9.74
CA LEU A 46 -15.71 0.82 -10.79
C LEU A 46 -15.32 1.97 -11.70
N VAL A 47 -14.95 1.65 -12.93
CA VAL A 47 -14.53 2.60 -13.95
C VAL A 47 -15.70 2.91 -14.87
N THR A 48 -15.98 4.18 -15.12
CA THR A 48 -16.97 4.65 -16.09
C THR A 48 -16.26 5.29 -17.26
N ARG A 49 -16.47 4.74 -18.46
CA ARG A 49 -15.96 5.28 -19.73
C ARG A 49 -17.12 5.83 -20.53
N GLU A 50 -16.91 6.98 -21.16
CA GLU A 50 -17.87 7.61 -22.04
C GLU A 50 -17.36 7.63 -23.48
N ALA A 51 -18.22 7.26 -24.42
CA ALA A 51 -17.97 7.35 -25.86
C ALA A 51 -19.15 8.04 -26.55
N ARG A 52 -18.86 8.89 -27.52
CA ARG A 52 -19.89 9.56 -28.36
C ARG A 52 -19.82 9.02 -29.77
N VAL A 53 -20.97 8.70 -30.31
CA VAL A 53 -21.07 8.16 -31.66
C VAL A 53 -22.29 8.75 -32.37
N THR A 54 -22.13 9.09 -33.66
CA THR A 54 -23.23 9.46 -34.53
C THR A 54 -23.56 8.27 -35.43
N LEU A 55 -24.78 7.79 -35.33
CA LEU A 55 -25.26 6.62 -36.07
C LEU A 55 -26.28 7.03 -37.13
N PRO A 56 -26.21 6.51 -38.36
CA PRO A 56 -27.30 6.64 -39.34
C PRO A 56 -28.51 5.80 -38.91
N ALA A 57 -29.61 5.89 -39.62
CA ALA A 57 -30.76 5.02 -39.36
C ALA A 57 -30.42 3.55 -39.68
N GLY A 58 -30.82 2.63 -38.82
CA GLY A 58 -30.59 1.17 -38.95
C GLY A 58 -30.03 0.54 -37.69
N ASP A 59 -29.68 -0.75 -37.81
CA ASP A 59 -29.03 -1.51 -36.75
C ASP A 59 -27.52 -1.47 -36.94
N HIS A 60 -26.79 -1.19 -35.86
CA HIS A 60 -25.36 -0.97 -35.88
C HIS A 60 -24.64 -1.72 -34.77
N ARG A 61 -23.35 -1.99 -34.97
CA ARG A 61 -22.42 -2.49 -33.99
C ARG A 61 -21.49 -1.37 -33.54
N VAL A 62 -21.50 -1.04 -32.25
CA VAL A 62 -20.56 -0.06 -31.68
C VAL A 62 -19.56 -0.82 -30.83
N VAL A 63 -18.29 -0.68 -31.16
CA VAL A 63 -17.18 -1.43 -30.57
C VAL A 63 -16.39 -0.51 -29.66
N LEU A 64 -16.49 -0.75 -28.35
CA LEU A 64 -15.70 -0.06 -27.32
C LEU A 64 -14.48 -0.91 -27.01
N LYS A 65 -13.30 -0.40 -27.41
CA LYS A 65 -12.00 -1.07 -27.24
C LYS A 65 -11.28 -0.59 -25.99
N GLU A 66 -10.14 -1.21 -25.69
CA GLU A 66 -9.18 -0.79 -24.65
C GLU A 66 -9.70 -0.94 -23.19
N ILE A 67 -10.65 -1.81 -22.93
CA ILE A 67 -11.01 -2.17 -21.54
C ILE A 67 -9.88 -3.04 -20.95
N PRO A 68 -9.29 -2.70 -19.80
CA PRO A 68 -8.17 -3.44 -19.24
C PRO A 68 -8.47 -4.92 -18.97
N SER A 69 -7.46 -5.78 -19.08
CA SER A 69 -7.62 -7.23 -18.81
C SER A 69 -7.96 -7.55 -17.36
N VAL A 70 -7.61 -6.66 -16.41
CA VAL A 70 -7.96 -6.77 -14.99
C VAL A 70 -9.42 -6.42 -14.70
N ALA A 71 -10.16 -5.95 -15.71
CA ALA A 71 -11.61 -5.78 -15.58
C ALA A 71 -12.31 -7.13 -15.55
N ASP A 72 -13.28 -7.28 -14.65
CA ASP A 72 -14.18 -8.44 -14.65
C ASP A 72 -15.15 -8.33 -15.84
N PRO A 73 -15.07 -9.21 -16.85
CA PRO A 73 -15.92 -9.15 -18.01
C PRO A 73 -17.41 -9.30 -17.67
N ASN A 74 -17.74 -9.99 -16.58
CA ASN A 74 -19.12 -10.17 -16.14
C ASN A 74 -19.69 -8.91 -15.49
N SER A 75 -18.84 -7.99 -15.06
CA SER A 75 -19.24 -6.71 -14.48
C SER A 75 -19.55 -5.64 -15.53
N VAL A 76 -19.17 -5.86 -16.79
CA VAL A 76 -19.34 -4.86 -17.86
C VAL A 76 -20.83 -4.58 -18.08
N ARG A 77 -21.19 -3.31 -17.96
CA ARG A 77 -22.54 -2.81 -18.23
C ARG A 77 -22.43 -1.62 -19.14
N VAL A 78 -23.29 -1.59 -20.15
CA VAL A 78 -23.36 -0.46 -21.07
C VAL A 78 -24.75 0.16 -20.99
N SER A 79 -24.77 1.46 -20.80
CA SER A 79 -25.97 2.30 -20.85
C SER A 79 -25.74 3.41 -21.87
N GLY A 80 -26.79 4.06 -22.31
CA GLY A 80 -26.62 5.14 -23.27
C GLY A 80 -27.85 6.03 -23.33
N LEU A 81 -27.58 7.29 -23.67
CA LEU A 81 -28.60 8.31 -23.97
C LEU A 81 -28.41 8.70 -25.45
N GLY A 82 -29.43 8.46 -26.25
CA GLY A 82 -29.41 8.78 -27.68
C GLY A 82 -30.64 9.57 -28.10
N THR A 83 -30.47 10.34 -29.17
CA THR A 83 -31.57 11.01 -29.85
C THR A 83 -32.30 10.04 -30.79
N GLY A 84 -33.52 10.36 -31.22
CA GLY A 84 -34.21 9.60 -32.26
C GLY A 84 -34.80 8.23 -31.84
N GLY A 85 -34.89 7.93 -30.53
CA GLY A 85 -35.48 6.67 -30.04
C GLY A 85 -34.55 5.47 -30.18
N MET A 86 -33.24 5.68 -30.08
CA MET A 86 -32.23 4.62 -30.12
C MET A 86 -32.36 3.69 -28.92
N THR A 87 -32.12 2.40 -29.15
CA THR A 87 -32.16 1.37 -28.11
C THR A 87 -30.90 0.53 -28.15
N ILE A 88 -30.41 0.14 -26.96
CA ILE A 88 -29.33 -0.82 -26.79
C ILE A 88 -29.94 -2.21 -26.74
N GLY A 89 -29.48 -3.10 -27.60
CA GLY A 89 -29.85 -4.52 -27.61
C GLY A 89 -28.96 -5.34 -26.70
N GLY A 90 -28.02 -6.08 -27.28
CA GLY A 90 -27.05 -6.90 -26.54
C GLY A 90 -25.69 -6.27 -26.40
N VAL A 91 -24.94 -6.71 -25.40
CA VAL A 91 -23.50 -6.40 -25.24
C VAL A 91 -22.74 -7.72 -25.28
N GLU A 92 -21.82 -7.86 -26.20
CA GLU A 92 -20.93 -9.00 -26.36
C GLU A 92 -19.52 -8.59 -25.92
N ILE A 93 -18.91 -9.36 -25.04
CA ILE A 93 -17.56 -9.11 -24.53
C ILE A 93 -16.62 -10.14 -25.13
N THR A 94 -15.61 -9.67 -25.84
CA THR A 94 -14.58 -10.52 -26.46
C THR A 94 -13.21 -10.09 -25.96
N GLN A 95 -12.30 -11.07 -25.86
CA GLN A 95 -10.92 -10.80 -25.50
C GLN A 95 -10.09 -10.52 -26.75
N ASP A 96 -9.41 -9.38 -26.75
CA ASP A 96 -8.44 -9.00 -27.77
C ASP A 96 -7.03 -9.17 -27.21
N PHE A 97 -6.20 -9.92 -27.93
CA PHE A 97 -4.80 -10.11 -27.58
C PHE A 97 -3.92 -9.37 -28.57
N ARG A 98 -3.19 -8.39 -28.08
CA ARG A 98 -2.17 -7.67 -28.85
C ARG A 98 -0.79 -8.07 -28.37
N PRO A 99 0.02 -8.68 -29.23
CA PRO A 99 1.42 -8.93 -28.90
C PRO A 99 2.14 -7.66 -28.48
N ALA A 100 3.02 -7.73 -27.49
CA ALA A 100 3.71 -6.56 -26.94
C ALA A 100 4.46 -5.74 -28.00
N ASN A 101 5.02 -6.39 -29.01
CA ASN A 101 5.75 -5.76 -30.11
C ASN A 101 4.88 -4.90 -31.05
N LEU A 102 3.55 -4.96 -30.94
CA LEU A 102 2.63 -4.13 -31.72
C LEU A 102 2.16 -2.89 -30.95
N THR A 103 2.51 -2.76 -29.67
CA THR A 103 2.11 -1.61 -28.88
C THR A 103 2.88 -0.35 -29.30
N PRO A 104 2.25 0.84 -29.26
CA PRO A 104 2.94 2.09 -29.55
C PRO A 104 4.19 2.30 -28.71
N ASP A 105 4.12 1.97 -27.41
CA ASP A 105 5.22 2.14 -26.45
C ASP A 105 6.40 1.22 -26.78
N TYR A 106 6.13 -0.04 -27.14
CA TYR A 106 7.18 -0.96 -27.57
C TYR A 106 7.89 -0.44 -28.83
N LYS A 107 7.12 0.01 -29.83
CA LYS A 107 7.68 0.54 -31.07
C LYS A 107 8.47 1.83 -30.86
N ALA A 108 8.00 2.72 -29.98
CA ALA A 108 8.73 3.93 -29.64
C ALA A 108 10.06 3.61 -28.97
N LEU A 109 10.05 2.67 -28.02
CA LEU A 109 11.25 2.24 -27.30
C LEU A 109 12.22 1.43 -28.18
N GLU A 110 11.70 0.63 -29.11
CA GLU A 110 12.50 -0.10 -30.12
C GLU A 110 13.20 0.89 -31.05
N LYS A 111 12.50 1.96 -31.47
CA LYS A 111 13.09 3.03 -32.26
C LYS A 111 14.18 3.77 -31.49
N GLU A 112 13.91 4.15 -30.25
CA GLU A 112 14.89 4.80 -29.37
C GLU A 112 16.15 3.93 -29.20
N LEU A 113 15.98 2.63 -28.95
CA LEU A 113 17.09 1.70 -28.86
C LEU A 113 17.88 1.63 -30.18
N GLY A 114 17.21 1.63 -31.33
CA GLY A 114 17.81 1.68 -32.64
C GLY A 114 18.67 2.93 -32.83
N ASP A 115 18.13 4.10 -32.49
CA ASP A 115 18.82 5.40 -32.58
C ASP A 115 20.06 5.45 -31.67
N LEU A 116 19.93 4.99 -30.42
CA LEU A 116 21.05 4.92 -29.46
C LEU A 116 22.15 3.95 -29.93
N THR A 117 21.77 2.80 -30.47
CA THR A 117 22.70 1.80 -31.01
C THR A 117 23.42 2.35 -32.25
N GLY A 118 22.73 3.10 -33.11
CA GLY A 118 23.34 3.80 -34.26
C GLY A 118 24.38 4.84 -33.82
N GLN A 119 24.06 5.61 -32.75
CA GLN A 119 25.02 6.56 -32.17
C GLN A 119 26.25 5.85 -31.59
N MET A 120 26.07 4.71 -30.91
CA MET A 120 27.18 3.90 -30.39
C MET A 120 28.06 3.41 -31.55
N GLY A 121 27.45 2.91 -32.63
CA GLY A 121 28.17 2.46 -33.83
C GLY A 121 29.06 3.56 -34.44
N SER A 122 28.57 4.78 -34.51
CA SER A 122 29.37 5.92 -35.03
C SER A 122 30.55 6.27 -34.12
N LEU A 123 30.40 6.16 -32.80
CA LEU A 123 31.55 6.31 -31.86
C LEU A 123 32.55 5.19 -31.98
N ASP A 124 32.11 3.95 -32.22
CA ASP A 124 32.99 2.80 -32.43
C ASP A 124 33.79 2.94 -33.74
N ASP A 125 33.17 3.41 -34.79
CA ASP A 125 33.85 3.68 -36.08
C ASP A 125 34.87 4.82 -35.94
N ARG A 126 34.53 5.84 -35.15
CA ARG A 126 35.49 6.91 -34.84
C ARG A 126 36.68 6.38 -34.02
N GLN A 127 36.44 5.51 -33.04
CA GLN A 127 37.51 4.86 -32.28
C GLN A 127 38.42 4.00 -33.17
N LYS A 128 37.85 3.24 -34.12
CA LYS A 128 38.63 2.47 -35.10
C LYS A 128 39.52 3.40 -35.96
N SER A 129 38.97 4.53 -36.42
CA SER A 129 39.72 5.52 -37.21
C SER A 129 40.88 6.09 -36.38
N ILE A 130 40.68 6.43 -35.13
CA ILE A 130 41.72 6.91 -34.22
C ILE A 130 42.83 5.84 -34.08
N ASN A 131 42.45 4.58 -33.86
CA ASN A 131 43.41 3.48 -33.72
C ASN A 131 44.23 3.29 -34.98
N SER A 132 43.61 3.30 -36.18
CA SER A 132 44.31 3.17 -37.45
C SER A 132 45.27 4.34 -37.73
N LEU A 133 44.87 5.57 -37.40
CA LEU A 133 45.72 6.76 -37.53
C LEU A 133 46.92 6.67 -36.55
N ARG A 134 46.68 6.23 -35.32
CA ARG A 134 47.75 6.02 -34.30
C ARG A 134 48.78 4.98 -34.78
N GLU A 135 48.29 3.86 -35.31
CA GLU A 135 49.17 2.81 -35.86
C GLU A 135 49.99 3.35 -37.05
N PHE A 136 49.35 4.08 -37.98
CA PHE A 136 50.06 4.73 -39.08
C PHE A 136 51.12 5.69 -38.56
N LEU A 137 50.81 6.59 -37.63
CA LEU A 137 51.78 7.54 -37.06
C LEU A 137 52.90 6.82 -36.28
N SER A 138 52.62 5.71 -35.63
CA SER A 138 53.62 4.90 -34.94
C SER A 138 54.60 4.22 -35.92
N THR A 139 54.08 3.71 -37.04
CA THR A 139 54.87 3.14 -38.14
C THR A 139 55.75 4.20 -38.78
N LEU A 140 55.19 5.38 -39.01
CA LEU A 140 55.95 6.53 -39.56
C LEU A 140 57.11 6.94 -38.62
N LYS A 141 56.82 7.00 -37.31
CA LYS A 141 57.85 7.26 -36.28
C LYS A 141 58.97 6.23 -36.27
N ALA A 142 58.62 4.95 -36.41
CA ALA A 142 59.62 3.85 -36.44
C ALA A 142 60.46 3.93 -37.74
N SER A 143 59.84 4.17 -38.91
CA SER A 143 60.54 4.33 -40.20
C SER A 143 61.49 5.53 -40.20
N ALA A 144 61.01 6.66 -39.67
CA ALA A 144 61.84 7.86 -39.53
C ALA A 144 63.04 7.64 -38.64
N GLY A 145 62.92 6.83 -37.55
CA GLY A 145 64.04 6.46 -36.69
C GLY A 145 65.08 5.54 -37.37
N ALA A 146 64.60 4.64 -38.24
CA ALA A 146 65.48 3.75 -38.99
C ALA A 146 66.23 4.44 -40.13
N GLU A 147 65.60 5.38 -40.85
CA GLU A 147 66.26 6.16 -41.91
C GLU A 147 67.21 7.23 -41.37
N SER A 148 66.90 7.83 -40.21
CA SER A 148 67.82 8.76 -39.54
C SER A 148 69.16 8.17 -39.23
N SER A 149 69.24 6.87 -38.91
CA SER A 149 70.47 6.17 -38.64
C SER A 149 71.36 5.96 -39.89
N LYS A 150 70.77 5.89 -41.10
CA LYS A 150 71.42 5.81 -42.38
C LYS A 150 71.85 7.16 -42.91
N ASP A 151 71.07 8.18 -42.81
CA ASP A 151 71.37 9.55 -43.28
C ASP A 151 72.39 10.25 -42.37
N LEU A 152 72.47 9.93 -41.10
CA LEU A 152 73.59 10.34 -40.20
C LEU A 152 74.97 9.96 -40.71
N LEU A 153 75.06 8.86 -41.47
CA LEU A 153 76.32 8.34 -42.00
C LEU A 153 76.64 8.90 -43.41
N THR A 154 75.75 9.50 -44.15
CA THR A 154 75.91 9.80 -45.57
C THR A 154 75.65 11.26 -46.01
N ARG A 155 74.85 12.06 -45.32
CA ARG A 155 74.39 13.38 -45.80
C ARG A 155 74.16 14.43 -44.74
N GLY A 156 75.02 15.00 -44.10
CA GLY A 156 74.83 16.10 -43.16
C GLY A 156 73.40 16.31 -42.63
N PHE A 157 73.20 16.39 -41.35
CA PHE A 157 71.94 16.39 -40.60
C PHE A 157 71.15 17.72 -40.75
N ALA A 158 69.94 17.71 -41.42
CA ALA A 158 69.05 18.87 -41.46
C ALA A 158 68.16 18.88 -40.18
N VAL A 159 68.69 19.37 -39.08
CA VAL A 159 68.09 19.39 -37.73
C VAL A 159 66.69 20.02 -37.76
N ASP A 160 66.50 21.11 -38.50
CA ASP A 160 65.22 21.83 -38.55
C ASP A 160 64.09 21.02 -39.18
N SER A 161 64.35 20.22 -40.20
CA SER A 161 63.33 19.38 -40.86
C SER A 161 62.87 18.26 -39.93
N TRP A 162 63.78 17.65 -39.20
CA TRP A 162 63.48 16.59 -38.23
C TRP A 162 62.73 17.13 -37.00
N GLN A 163 63.12 18.31 -36.54
CA GLN A 163 62.42 18.97 -35.43
C GLN A 163 60.97 19.25 -35.78
N LYS A 164 60.71 19.78 -36.99
CA LYS A 164 59.36 20.03 -37.47
C LYS A 164 58.55 18.74 -37.66
N ALA A 165 59.16 17.67 -38.20
CA ALA A 165 58.49 16.39 -38.35
C ALA A 165 58.13 15.75 -36.98
N PHE A 166 59.06 15.84 -36.01
CA PHE A 166 58.84 15.32 -34.69
C PHE A 166 57.74 16.10 -33.93
N GLN A 167 57.77 17.40 -34.03
CA GLN A 167 56.74 18.29 -33.47
C GLN A 167 55.36 17.96 -34.07
N PHE A 168 55.26 17.83 -35.38
CA PHE A 168 54.02 17.45 -36.06
C PHE A 168 53.50 16.10 -35.59
N LEU A 169 54.35 15.09 -35.47
CA LEU A 169 53.96 13.76 -34.99
C LEU A 169 53.46 13.81 -33.51
N SER A 170 54.19 14.57 -32.68
CA SER A 170 53.78 14.74 -31.28
C SER A 170 52.42 15.42 -31.14
N GLU A 171 52.24 16.55 -31.83
CA GLU A 171 50.98 17.28 -31.81
C GLU A 171 49.81 16.41 -32.31
N ARG A 172 50.01 15.61 -33.36
CA ARG A 172 48.96 14.71 -33.87
C ARG A 172 48.66 13.55 -32.93
N LEU A 173 49.64 13.01 -32.27
CA LEU A 173 49.42 11.96 -31.26
C LEU A 173 48.67 12.50 -30.03
N ASP A 174 49.00 13.73 -29.61
CA ASP A 174 48.30 14.42 -28.52
C ASP A 174 46.85 14.76 -28.86
N ASP A 175 46.59 15.24 -30.11
CA ASP A 175 45.23 15.49 -30.63
C ASP A 175 44.40 14.18 -30.57
N LEU A 176 44.95 13.06 -31.10
CA LEU A 176 44.26 11.77 -31.11
C LEU A 176 43.99 11.26 -29.67
N ALA A 177 44.94 11.46 -28.76
CA ALA A 177 44.76 11.09 -27.36
C ALA A 177 43.71 11.95 -26.65
N ALA A 178 43.61 13.24 -27.00
CA ALA A 178 42.57 14.13 -26.48
C ALA A 178 41.19 13.72 -27.01
N GLU A 179 41.10 13.40 -28.29
CA GLU A 179 39.84 12.95 -28.90
C GLU A 179 39.39 11.63 -28.31
N GLU A 180 40.25 10.64 -28.16
CA GLU A 180 39.97 9.35 -27.52
C GLU A 180 39.45 9.53 -26.08
N ARG A 181 40.07 10.42 -25.30
CA ARG A 181 39.58 10.77 -23.94
C ARG A 181 38.17 11.39 -23.96
N SER A 182 37.82 12.13 -25.01
CA SER A 182 36.48 12.71 -25.15
C SER A 182 35.38 11.70 -25.52
N LEU A 183 35.79 10.58 -26.18
CA LEU A 183 34.85 9.53 -26.59
C LEU A 183 34.44 8.63 -25.41
N ALA A 184 35.34 8.37 -24.47
CA ALA A 184 35.11 7.45 -23.37
C ALA A 184 33.85 7.79 -22.52
N PRO A 185 33.66 9.03 -22.04
CA PRO A 185 32.45 9.39 -21.27
C PRO A 185 31.17 9.31 -22.11
N ARG A 186 31.24 9.66 -23.42
CA ARG A 186 30.07 9.57 -24.32
C ARG A 186 29.64 8.11 -24.53
N ARG A 187 30.61 7.21 -24.70
CA ARG A 187 30.33 5.78 -24.84
C ARG A 187 29.70 5.22 -23.57
N LYS A 188 30.18 5.63 -22.40
CA LYS A 188 29.61 5.21 -21.11
C LYS A 188 28.16 5.64 -20.98
N ASP A 189 27.86 6.91 -21.24
CA ASP A 189 26.49 7.46 -21.17
C ASP A 189 25.53 6.74 -22.14
N LEU A 190 25.98 6.48 -23.38
CA LEU A 190 25.19 5.72 -24.35
C LEU A 190 24.97 4.26 -23.92
N THR A 191 25.98 3.62 -23.34
CA THR A 191 25.85 2.24 -22.82
C THR A 191 24.78 2.18 -21.74
N GLU A 192 24.81 3.09 -20.78
CA GLU A 192 23.82 3.16 -19.70
C GLU A 192 22.40 3.39 -20.27
N LYS A 193 22.24 4.28 -21.25
CA LYS A 193 20.94 4.52 -21.91
C LYS A 193 20.44 3.30 -22.69
N ILE A 194 21.33 2.61 -23.42
CA ILE A 194 21.00 1.38 -24.14
C ILE A 194 20.55 0.28 -23.17
N ASP A 195 21.24 0.12 -22.04
CA ASP A 195 20.88 -0.89 -21.06
C ASP A 195 19.52 -0.60 -20.41
N VAL A 196 19.24 0.66 -20.08
CA VAL A 196 17.92 1.09 -19.57
C VAL A 196 16.83 0.82 -20.61
N ALA A 197 17.05 1.19 -21.87
CA ALA A 197 16.07 0.94 -22.93
C ALA A 197 15.82 -0.56 -23.16
N ARG A 198 16.87 -1.39 -23.13
CA ARG A 198 16.76 -2.86 -23.20
C ARG A 198 15.98 -3.45 -22.03
N GLN A 199 16.26 -3.00 -20.82
CA GLN A 199 15.53 -3.46 -19.63
C GLN A 199 14.04 -3.15 -19.75
N LYS A 200 13.67 -1.93 -20.17
CA LYS A 200 12.28 -1.54 -20.40
C LYS A 200 11.62 -2.39 -21.49
N LEU A 201 12.30 -2.63 -22.62
CA LEU A 201 11.79 -3.52 -23.68
C LEU A 201 11.57 -4.94 -23.18
N ASN A 202 12.52 -5.49 -22.43
CA ASN A 202 12.38 -6.83 -21.85
C ASN A 202 11.21 -6.89 -20.84
N GLN A 203 11.03 -5.84 -20.05
CA GLN A 203 9.90 -5.74 -19.13
C GLN A 203 8.56 -5.73 -19.88
N LEU A 204 8.43 -4.93 -20.94
CA LEU A 204 7.24 -4.92 -21.78
C LEU A 204 7.02 -6.26 -22.50
N ALA A 205 8.07 -6.87 -23.00
CA ALA A 205 7.99 -8.19 -23.66
C ALA A 205 7.61 -9.32 -22.68
N SER A 206 8.11 -9.29 -21.44
CA SER A 206 7.81 -10.29 -20.40
C SER A 206 6.36 -10.24 -19.92
N GLN A 207 5.68 -9.12 -20.09
CA GLN A 207 4.24 -8.99 -19.82
C GLN A 207 3.35 -9.76 -20.82
N GLY A 208 3.95 -10.46 -21.78
CA GLY A 208 3.25 -11.43 -22.63
C GLY A 208 2.29 -10.85 -23.69
N GLY A 209 2.38 -9.54 -23.94
CA GLY A 209 1.42 -8.81 -24.75
C GLY A 209 0.30 -8.17 -23.92
N ILE A 210 -0.37 -7.19 -24.48
CA ILE A 210 -1.48 -6.51 -23.82
C ILE A 210 -2.76 -7.28 -24.15
N GLN A 211 -3.32 -7.92 -23.14
CA GLN A 211 -4.69 -8.41 -23.19
C GLN A 211 -5.65 -7.26 -22.89
N ARG A 212 -6.68 -7.10 -23.71
CA ARG A 212 -7.73 -6.10 -23.53
C ARG A 212 -9.09 -6.76 -23.75
N TRP A 213 -10.11 -6.25 -23.10
CA TRP A 213 -11.47 -6.60 -23.41
C TRP A 213 -12.05 -5.60 -24.40
N THR A 214 -12.86 -6.09 -25.30
CA THR A 214 -13.62 -5.32 -26.28
C THR A 214 -15.11 -5.58 -26.06
N ALA A 215 -15.87 -4.50 -25.83
CA ALA A 215 -17.31 -4.57 -25.71
C ALA A 215 -17.99 -4.18 -27.02
N THR A 216 -18.65 -5.11 -27.68
CA THR A 216 -19.45 -4.87 -28.87
C THR A 216 -20.90 -4.68 -28.47
N VAL A 217 -21.44 -3.51 -28.72
CA VAL A 217 -22.79 -3.09 -28.36
C VAL A 217 -23.66 -3.08 -29.60
N LEU A 218 -24.77 -3.79 -29.57
CA LEU A 218 -25.77 -3.76 -30.63
C LEU A 218 -26.74 -2.61 -30.38
N ILE A 219 -26.86 -1.71 -31.33
CA ILE A 219 -27.71 -0.52 -31.20
C ILE A 219 -28.67 -0.46 -32.39
N SER A 220 -29.96 -0.31 -32.09
CA SER A 220 -30.98 -0.01 -33.08
C SER A 220 -31.27 1.49 -33.06
N ALA A 221 -31.07 2.13 -34.20
CA ALA A 221 -31.23 3.57 -34.41
C ALA A 221 -32.30 3.84 -35.48
N PRO A 222 -33.61 3.87 -35.14
CA PRO A 222 -34.69 3.97 -36.13
C PRO A 222 -34.62 5.24 -37.02
N ARG A 223 -34.10 6.34 -36.51
CA ARG A 223 -34.01 7.63 -37.19
C ARG A 223 -32.57 8.16 -37.37
N GLY A 224 -31.59 7.41 -36.87
CA GLY A 224 -30.23 7.93 -36.74
C GLY A 224 -30.13 9.05 -35.70
N GLY A 225 -28.90 9.55 -35.47
CA GLY A 225 -28.64 10.64 -34.52
C GLY A 225 -27.39 10.43 -33.69
N GLU A 226 -27.19 11.27 -32.68
CA GLU A 226 -26.07 11.13 -31.73
C GLU A 226 -26.47 10.30 -30.52
N MET A 227 -25.51 9.50 -30.04
CA MET A 227 -25.62 8.69 -28.84
C MET A 227 -24.38 8.81 -27.99
N THR A 228 -24.57 9.04 -26.71
CA THR A 228 -23.53 8.95 -25.70
C THR A 228 -23.66 7.62 -24.98
N LEU A 229 -22.64 6.77 -25.11
CA LEU A 229 -22.55 5.48 -24.44
C LEU A 229 -21.70 5.60 -23.18
N LYS A 230 -22.16 5.01 -22.08
CA LYS A 230 -21.41 4.84 -20.85
C LYS A 230 -21.20 3.36 -20.58
N ALA A 231 -19.94 2.94 -20.63
CA ALA A 231 -19.52 1.59 -20.26
C ALA A 231 -18.95 1.64 -18.84
N MET A 232 -19.48 0.80 -17.95
CA MET A 232 -19.03 0.64 -16.58
C MET A 232 -18.49 -0.76 -16.40
N TYR A 233 -17.36 -0.89 -15.69
CA TYR A 233 -16.76 -2.18 -15.35
C TYR A 233 -15.99 -2.11 -14.05
N LEU A 234 -15.96 -3.23 -13.33
CA LEU A 234 -15.14 -3.39 -12.12
C LEU A 234 -13.73 -3.81 -12.54
N ALA A 235 -12.74 -2.97 -12.26
CA ALA A 235 -11.33 -3.28 -12.45
C ALA A 235 -10.71 -3.67 -11.10
N HIS A 236 -10.04 -4.82 -11.08
CA HIS A 236 -9.21 -5.22 -9.95
C HIS A 236 -7.87 -4.50 -9.99
N SER A 237 -7.02 -4.69 -8.96
CA SER A 237 -5.70 -4.02 -8.87
C SER A 237 -5.75 -2.50 -8.67
N ALA A 238 -6.83 -2.02 -8.07
CA ALA A 238 -6.94 -0.67 -7.54
C ALA A 238 -7.43 -0.74 -6.09
N SER A 239 -6.98 0.19 -5.26
CA SER A 239 -7.40 0.27 -3.86
C SER A 239 -7.12 1.66 -3.29
N TRP A 240 -7.74 1.95 -2.16
CA TRP A 240 -7.41 3.15 -1.40
C TRP A 240 -7.37 2.88 0.10
N ILE A 241 -6.59 3.68 0.82
CA ILE A 241 -6.50 3.67 2.28
C ILE A 241 -6.54 5.10 2.82
N PRO A 242 -7.15 5.32 4.00
CA PRO A 242 -7.12 6.62 4.66
C PRO A 242 -5.79 6.84 5.38
N LEU A 243 -5.32 8.07 5.35
CA LEU A 243 -4.18 8.58 6.09
C LEU A 243 -4.56 9.89 6.76
N TYR A 244 -4.00 10.15 7.93
CA TYR A 244 -4.32 11.33 8.72
C TYR A 244 -3.05 12.04 9.18
N ASP A 245 -3.09 13.38 9.18
CA ASP A 245 -2.13 14.23 9.87
C ASP A 245 -2.88 14.98 10.98
N ALA A 246 -2.62 14.64 12.24
CA ALA A 246 -3.17 15.34 13.38
C ALA A 246 -2.16 16.41 13.85
N ARG A 247 -2.53 17.68 13.77
CA ARG A 247 -1.70 18.83 14.11
C ARG A 247 -2.25 19.54 15.35
N LEU A 248 -1.51 19.45 16.45
CA LEU A 248 -1.84 20.17 17.67
C LEU A 248 -1.26 21.57 17.62
N ASP A 249 -2.11 22.58 17.72
CA ASP A 249 -1.70 23.91 18.08
C ASP A 249 -1.58 24.02 19.61
N SER A 250 -0.34 24.03 20.11
CA SER A 250 -0.05 24.09 21.54
C SER A 250 -0.52 25.39 22.21
N SER A 251 -0.80 26.45 21.44
CA SER A 251 -1.25 27.73 21.96
C SER A 251 -2.75 27.77 22.23
N SER A 252 -3.54 27.19 21.34
CA SER A 252 -5.01 27.15 21.43
C SER A 252 -5.56 25.83 21.97
N GLY A 253 -4.75 24.74 21.94
CA GLY A 253 -5.18 23.38 22.28
C GLY A 253 -6.03 22.71 21.21
N LYS A 254 -6.26 23.37 20.07
CA LYS A 254 -7.02 22.83 18.95
C LYS A 254 -6.18 21.82 18.16
N VAL A 255 -6.86 20.82 17.60
CA VAL A 255 -6.25 19.83 16.72
C VAL A 255 -6.86 19.96 15.33
N GLU A 256 -6.04 20.33 14.34
CA GLU A 256 -6.40 20.21 12.94
C GLU A 256 -6.09 18.79 12.48
N MET A 257 -7.09 18.05 11.99
CA MET A 257 -6.91 16.75 11.40
C MET A 257 -7.09 16.83 9.88
N ILE A 258 -6.00 16.70 9.16
CA ILE A 258 -6.00 16.63 7.70
C ILE A 258 -6.17 15.17 7.30
N TRP A 259 -7.26 14.88 6.62
CA TRP A 259 -7.53 13.56 6.09
C TRP A 259 -7.16 13.46 4.63
N GLN A 260 -6.41 12.43 4.29
CA GLN A 260 -5.94 12.11 2.94
C GLN A 260 -6.37 10.70 2.56
N ALA A 261 -6.65 10.50 1.28
CA ALA A 261 -6.79 9.18 0.68
C ALA A 261 -5.52 8.85 -0.11
N GLN A 262 -4.92 7.72 0.18
CA GLN A 262 -3.86 7.16 -0.64
C GLN A 262 -4.46 6.16 -1.60
N VAL A 263 -4.49 6.52 -2.88
CA VAL A 263 -4.98 5.67 -3.98
C VAL A 263 -3.78 4.99 -4.63
N THR A 264 -3.89 3.68 -4.87
CA THR A 264 -2.90 2.89 -5.60
C THR A 264 -3.61 2.13 -6.69
N GLN A 265 -3.09 2.16 -7.92
CA GLN A 265 -3.68 1.40 -9.00
C GLN A 265 -2.61 0.85 -9.96
N ASN A 266 -2.89 -0.35 -10.50
CA ASN A 266 -2.11 -1.03 -11.53
C ASN A 266 -3.07 -1.73 -12.51
N THR A 267 -4.03 -0.96 -13.02
CA THR A 267 -5.08 -1.50 -13.91
C THR A 267 -4.61 -1.62 -15.35
N GLY A 268 -3.46 -1.03 -15.69
CA GLY A 268 -2.97 -0.92 -17.07
C GLY A 268 -3.66 0.19 -17.86
N GLU A 269 -4.34 1.11 -17.17
CA GLU A 269 -5.01 2.26 -17.75
C GLU A 269 -4.76 3.51 -16.90
N ASP A 270 -4.17 4.55 -17.49
CA ASP A 270 -4.02 5.83 -16.82
C ASP A 270 -5.37 6.54 -16.71
N TRP A 271 -5.71 6.97 -15.52
CA TRP A 271 -6.91 7.77 -15.26
C TRP A 271 -6.55 9.25 -15.28
N LYS A 272 -6.98 9.96 -16.35
CA LYS A 272 -6.63 11.37 -16.60
C LYS A 272 -7.88 12.22 -16.65
N ASP A 273 -7.86 13.34 -15.95
CA ASP A 273 -8.97 14.33 -15.88
C ASP A 273 -10.29 13.68 -15.43
N VAL A 274 -10.24 12.81 -14.40
CA VAL A 274 -11.38 11.98 -13.97
C VAL A 274 -11.96 12.46 -12.65
N GLY A 275 -13.30 12.36 -12.51
CA GLY A 275 -13.98 12.47 -11.23
C GLY A 275 -13.74 11.21 -10.40
N VAL A 276 -13.32 11.37 -9.14
CA VAL A 276 -12.99 10.24 -8.26
C VAL A 276 -13.90 10.24 -7.04
N THR A 277 -14.62 9.16 -6.86
CA THR A 277 -15.38 8.85 -5.67
C THR A 277 -14.70 7.69 -4.93
N LEU A 278 -14.48 7.83 -3.65
CA LEU A 278 -13.99 6.76 -2.80
C LEU A 278 -15.17 6.03 -2.16
N SER A 279 -15.07 4.72 -2.03
CA SER A 279 -16.10 3.91 -1.37
C SER A 279 -15.47 2.88 -0.44
N THR A 280 -16.14 2.57 0.66
CA THR A 280 -15.67 1.56 1.61
C THR A 280 -16.17 0.17 1.32
N THR A 281 -17.13 0.03 0.42
CA THR A 281 -17.57 -1.29 0.01
C THR A 281 -16.40 -2.12 -0.54
N ARG A 282 -16.56 -3.43 -0.47
CA ARG A 282 -15.63 -4.41 -1.03
C ARG A 282 -16.38 -5.29 -2.00
N PRO A 283 -16.54 -4.88 -3.26
CA PRO A 283 -17.29 -5.67 -4.24
C PRO A 283 -16.73 -7.08 -4.46
N ALA A 284 -15.42 -7.26 -4.27
CA ALA A 284 -14.77 -8.56 -4.44
C ALA A 284 -14.95 -9.51 -3.24
N ALA A 285 -15.36 -9.01 -2.06
CA ALA A 285 -15.50 -9.82 -0.85
C ALA A 285 -16.73 -10.74 -0.85
N GLY A 286 -17.64 -10.59 -1.84
CA GLY A 286 -18.91 -11.32 -1.87
C GLY A 286 -19.93 -10.79 -0.87
N ILE A 287 -21.18 -11.24 -1.01
CA ILE A 287 -22.30 -10.84 -0.16
C ILE A 287 -22.94 -12.02 0.59
N ASP A 288 -22.29 -13.19 0.57
CA ASP A 288 -22.83 -14.37 1.20
C ASP A 288 -22.77 -14.28 2.72
N LEU A 289 -23.91 -14.48 3.37
CA LEU A 289 -23.98 -14.56 4.82
C LEU A 289 -23.28 -15.85 5.30
N PRO A 290 -22.29 -15.75 6.20
CA PRO A 290 -21.64 -16.94 6.74
C PRO A 290 -22.64 -17.80 7.51
N LYS A 291 -22.59 -19.11 7.27
CA LYS A 291 -23.46 -20.07 7.96
C LYS A 291 -22.81 -20.48 9.28
N LEU A 292 -23.52 -20.23 10.37
CA LEU A 292 -23.12 -20.75 11.66
C LEU A 292 -23.33 -22.26 11.70
N THR A 293 -22.23 -23.00 11.91
CA THR A 293 -22.28 -24.45 12.11
C THR A 293 -22.19 -24.78 13.59
N SER A 294 -22.87 -25.85 14.02
CA SER A 294 -22.79 -26.31 15.42
C SER A 294 -21.39 -26.87 15.71
N ILE A 295 -20.86 -26.53 16.89
CA ILE A 295 -19.62 -27.11 17.42
C ILE A 295 -19.99 -28.33 18.25
N SER A 296 -19.52 -29.51 17.83
CA SER A 296 -19.68 -30.74 18.59
C SER A 296 -18.53 -30.88 19.58
N LEU A 297 -18.83 -30.91 20.87
CA LEU A 297 -17.85 -31.20 21.91
C LEU A 297 -17.56 -32.71 21.95
N ILE A 298 -16.31 -33.08 21.70
CA ILE A 298 -15.84 -34.46 21.83
C ILE A 298 -14.89 -34.55 23.01
N PRO A 299 -15.04 -35.53 23.92
CA PRO A 299 -14.08 -35.71 25.01
C PRO A 299 -12.71 -36.09 24.43
N ILE A 300 -11.71 -35.25 24.69
CA ILE A 300 -10.33 -35.54 24.31
C ILE A 300 -9.77 -36.54 25.31
N GLN A 301 -9.48 -37.75 24.88
CA GLN A 301 -8.72 -38.70 25.67
C GLN A 301 -7.24 -38.31 25.59
N VAL A 302 -6.75 -37.56 26.58
CA VAL A 302 -5.32 -37.25 26.70
C VAL A 302 -4.59 -38.53 27.10
N ARG A 303 -4.06 -39.26 26.12
CA ARG A 303 -3.11 -40.34 26.39
C ARG A 303 -1.75 -39.72 26.73
N TYR A 304 -1.43 -39.65 28.02
CA TYR A 304 -0.09 -39.30 28.45
C TYR A 304 0.89 -40.41 28.05
N GLN A 305 1.48 -40.32 26.87
CA GLN A 305 2.72 -41.07 26.62
C GLN A 305 3.88 -40.27 27.24
N LYS A 306 4.60 -40.91 28.18
CA LYS A 306 5.85 -40.37 28.72
C LYS A 306 6.85 -40.30 27.57
N ALA A 307 6.85 -39.20 26.81
CA ALA A 307 7.88 -38.92 25.81
C ALA A 307 9.14 -38.46 26.54
N LYS A 308 10.25 -39.11 26.26
CA LYS A 308 11.57 -38.61 26.65
C LYS A 308 11.86 -37.37 25.82
N GLY A 309 11.61 -36.18 26.39
CA GLY A 309 12.11 -34.88 25.92
C GLY A 309 11.74 -34.48 24.50
N GLY A 310 10.53 -33.99 24.31
CA GLY A 310 10.09 -33.28 23.08
C GLY A 310 8.57 -33.12 23.06
N THR A 311 8.09 -31.98 22.58
CA THR A 311 6.66 -31.71 22.37
C THR A 311 6.26 -32.29 21.00
N THR A 312 5.29 -33.20 20.96
CA THR A 312 4.77 -33.76 19.71
C THR A 312 3.71 -32.83 19.13
N GLN A 313 3.50 -32.88 17.80
CA GLN A 313 2.46 -32.11 17.09
C GLN A 313 1.07 -32.36 17.68
N GLU A 314 0.81 -33.57 18.23
CA GLU A 314 -0.45 -33.92 18.89
C GLU A 314 -0.65 -33.16 20.21
N PHE A 315 0.42 -32.80 20.94
CA PHE A 315 0.32 -32.01 22.15
C PHE A 315 -0.18 -30.59 21.84
N VAL A 316 0.35 -29.96 20.75
CA VAL A 316 -0.03 -28.60 20.34
C VAL A 316 -1.45 -28.56 19.80
N SER A 317 -1.89 -29.58 19.06
CA SER A 317 -3.25 -29.65 18.49
C SER A 317 -4.33 -29.95 19.54
N GLY A 318 -3.97 -30.45 20.73
CA GLY A 318 -4.89 -30.76 21.81
C GLY A 318 -5.13 -29.63 22.81
N LEU A 319 -4.43 -28.52 22.72
CA LEU A 319 -4.61 -27.38 23.61
C LEU A 319 -5.86 -26.57 23.26
N PRO A 320 -6.72 -26.22 24.22
CA PRO A 320 -7.85 -25.34 23.99
C PRO A 320 -7.35 -23.92 23.71
N VAL A 321 -7.37 -23.50 22.46
CA VAL A 321 -6.88 -22.18 22.04
C VAL A 321 -8.04 -21.21 21.96
N LEU A 322 -7.99 -20.14 22.71
CA LEU A 322 -8.85 -18.96 22.60
C LEU A 322 -8.05 -17.83 21.95
N GLY A 323 -7.46 -18.08 20.77
CA GLY A 323 -6.69 -17.07 20.07
C GLY A 323 -5.92 -17.66 18.88
N THR A 324 -5.57 -16.82 17.94
CA THR A 324 -5.01 -17.20 16.65
C THR A 324 -3.48 -17.20 16.59
N ASP A 325 -2.78 -16.89 17.69
CA ASP A 325 -1.32 -16.82 17.67
C ASP A 325 -0.70 -18.08 18.28
N TYR A 326 -0.22 -18.97 17.40
CA TYR A 326 0.42 -20.23 17.84
C TYR A 326 1.78 -20.00 18.51
N GLN A 327 2.40 -18.81 18.35
CA GLN A 327 3.67 -18.46 19.01
C GLN A 327 3.50 -18.34 20.52
N ASP A 328 2.36 -17.81 20.96
CA ASP A 328 2.01 -17.76 22.38
C ASP A 328 1.86 -19.16 22.99
N LEU A 329 1.41 -20.13 22.18
CA LEU A 329 1.26 -21.52 22.61
C LEU A 329 2.61 -22.24 22.74
N LEU A 330 3.56 -21.95 21.87
CA LEU A 330 4.90 -22.54 21.93
C LEU A 330 5.69 -22.03 23.14
N SER A 331 5.42 -20.80 23.61
CA SER A 331 6.03 -20.25 24.82
C SER A 331 5.55 -20.94 26.12
N LEU A 332 4.38 -21.58 26.09
CA LEU A 332 3.82 -22.32 27.20
C LEU A 332 4.36 -23.77 27.33
N ALA A 333 5.07 -24.25 26.31
CA ALA A 333 5.65 -25.58 26.32
C ALA A 333 6.88 -25.66 27.26
N PRO A 334 6.98 -26.66 28.16
CA PRO A 334 8.14 -26.78 29.00
C PRO A 334 9.44 -26.93 28.20
N GLY A 335 10.38 -25.99 28.37
CA GLY A 335 11.66 -25.97 27.65
C GLY A 335 11.69 -25.18 26.34
N ALA A 336 10.65 -24.42 26.02
CA ALA A 336 10.68 -23.48 24.91
C ALA A 336 11.48 -22.21 25.28
N THR A 337 12.32 -21.74 24.36
CA THR A 337 13.02 -20.46 24.45
C THR A 337 12.34 -19.44 23.54
N ASP A 338 12.55 -18.15 23.80
CA ASP A 338 11.92 -17.05 23.05
C ASP A 338 12.03 -17.21 21.54
N ALA A 339 10.94 -16.94 20.85
CA ALA A 339 10.85 -16.96 19.40
C ALA A 339 11.77 -15.90 18.79
N ARG A 340 12.52 -16.27 17.77
CA ARG A 340 13.35 -15.33 16.98
C ARG A 340 12.50 -14.61 15.94
N ALA A 341 13.01 -13.49 15.47
CA ALA A 341 12.36 -12.60 14.48
C ALA A 341 12.01 -13.25 13.12
N ASP A 342 12.43 -14.49 12.87
CA ASP A 342 12.17 -15.29 11.67
C ASP A 342 11.01 -16.30 11.81
N GLY A 343 10.28 -16.27 12.93
CA GLY A 343 9.04 -17.03 13.12
C GLY A 343 9.21 -18.49 13.54
N GLY A 344 10.40 -18.92 13.95
CA GLY A 344 10.66 -20.25 14.46
C GLY A 344 10.95 -20.28 15.97
N ALA A 345 10.37 -21.23 16.72
CA ALA A 345 10.70 -21.48 18.12
C ALA A 345 11.62 -22.72 18.24
N ASN A 346 12.72 -22.59 18.97
CA ASN A 346 13.62 -23.71 19.26
C ASN A 346 13.25 -24.37 20.59
N LEU A 347 13.08 -25.68 20.58
CA LEU A 347 12.88 -26.50 21.77
C LEU A 347 14.22 -26.98 22.33
N HIS A 348 14.46 -26.78 23.62
CA HIS A 348 15.69 -27.21 24.28
C HIS A 348 15.80 -28.72 24.28
N GLY A 349 16.83 -29.27 23.63
CA GLY A 349 17.20 -30.70 23.73
C GLY A 349 17.06 -31.53 22.46
N ALA A 350 16.58 -30.98 21.34
CA ALA A 350 16.53 -31.69 20.07
C ALA A 350 17.69 -31.25 19.14
N ARG A 351 18.48 -32.20 18.69
CA ARG A 351 19.55 -32.00 17.68
C ARG A 351 19.04 -32.10 16.23
N ASP A 352 17.72 -32.08 16.00
CA ASP A 352 17.17 -32.16 14.66
C ASP A 352 16.43 -30.86 14.32
N THR A 353 16.94 -30.21 13.30
CA THR A 353 16.47 -28.94 12.73
C THR A 353 15.29 -29.17 11.78
N SER A 354 14.14 -29.58 12.29
CA SER A 354 12.91 -29.47 11.51
C SER A 354 12.19 -28.17 11.90
N VAL A 355 12.41 -27.12 11.13
CA VAL A 355 11.64 -25.88 11.21
C VAL A 355 10.25 -26.17 10.63
N ILE A 356 9.23 -26.18 11.46
CA ILE A 356 7.84 -26.19 10.99
C ILE A 356 7.51 -24.77 10.59
N GLY A 357 7.79 -24.44 9.32
CA GLY A 357 7.31 -23.21 8.69
C GLY A 357 5.81 -23.33 8.44
N MET A 358 4.98 -22.78 9.31
CA MET A 358 3.61 -22.47 8.94
C MET A 358 3.61 -21.11 8.24
N GLY A 359 3.12 -21.09 6.99
CA GLY A 359 2.97 -19.86 6.23
C GLY A 359 2.20 -18.81 7.05
N ALA A 360 2.76 -17.63 7.12
CA ALA A 360 2.10 -16.51 7.78
C ALA A 360 0.72 -16.29 7.15
N VAL A 361 -0.32 -16.53 7.91
CA VAL A 361 -1.66 -16.05 7.57
C VAL A 361 -1.61 -14.54 7.76
N PRO A 362 -1.82 -13.74 6.71
CA PRO A 362 -1.85 -12.30 6.89
C PRO A 362 -2.92 -11.92 7.91
N PRO A 363 -2.67 -10.94 8.78
CA PRO A 363 -3.65 -10.50 9.76
C PRO A 363 -4.94 -10.07 9.04
N PRO A 364 -6.12 -10.34 9.61
CA PRO A 364 -7.37 -9.90 9.02
C PRO A 364 -7.34 -8.39 8.86
N THR A 365 -7.50 -7.93 7.63
CA THR A 365 -7.54 -6.50 7.30
C THR A 365 -8.79 -5.92 7.96
N PRO A 366 -8.68 -4.89 8.81
CA PRO A 366 -9.86 -4.29 9.43
C PRO A 366 -10.78 -3.68 8.38
N ALA A 367 -12.08 -3.81 8.58
CA ALA A 367 -13.11 -3.28 7.71
C ALA A 367 -13.21 -1.75 7.84
N PRO A 368 -13.51 -1.02 6.80
CA PRO A 368 -13.38 0.43 6.66
C PRO A 368 -14.65 1.26 6.90
N LEU A 369 -14.49 2.55 7.11
CA LEU A 369 -15.51 3.60 7.18
C LEU A 369 -15.00 4.97 6.66
N GLN A 370 -15.79 5.99 6.50
CA GLN A 370 -15.77 7.05 5.49
C GLN A 370 -15.86 8.51 5.90
N MET A 371 -15.54 9.45 4.96
CA MET A 371 -15.81 10.90 5.07
C MET A 371 -15.76 11.75 3.80
N GLU A 372 -16.41 12.91 3.81
CA GLU A 372 -16.55 13.85 2.69
C GLU A 372 -16.15 15.31 2.97
N GLU A 373 -15.56 15.97 1.96
CA GLU A 373 -15.80 17.35 1.58
C GLU A 373 -16.09 17.37 0.07
N GLY A 374 -17.33 17.64 -0.30
CA GLY A 374 -17.76 17.65 -1.67
C GLY A 374 -19.10 16.95 -1.90
N GLY A 375 -19.94 16.84 -0.88
CA GLY A 375 -21.26 16.27 -0.97
C GLY A 375 -21.33 14.79 -0.60
N ALA A 376 -21.53 14.50 0.71
CA ALA A 376 -21.79 13.15 1.20
C ALA A 376 -23.13 12.62 0.76
N GLY A 377 -23.09 11.54 0.00
CA GLY A 377 -24.26 10.70 -0.24
C GLY A 377 -24.20 9.46 0.63
N ARG A 378 -24.98 9.40 1.71
CA ARG A 378 -25.23 8.15 2.40
C ARG A 378 -26.09 7.29 1.49
N ARG A 379 -25.48 6.34 0.79
CA ARG A 379 -26.23 5.25 0.15
C ARG A 379 -26.45 4.19 1.23
N ASP A 380 -27.63 3.59 1.26
CA ASP A 380 -28.14 2.76 2.38
C ASP A 380 -27.20 1.69 2.95
N VAL A 381 -26.12 1.35 2.30
CA VAL A 381 -25.18 0.27 2.69
C VAL A 381 -23.71 0.71 2.67
N ALA A 382 -23.39 1.87 2.10
CA ALA A 382 -22.02 2.35 1.96
C ALA A 382 -21.97 3.86 1.93
N VAL A 383 -20.93 4.41 2.48
CA VAL A 383 -20.68 5.84 2.39
C VAL A 383 -19.64 6.09 1.30
N THR A 384 -19.78 7.15 0.55
CA THR A 384 -18.92 7.50 -0.57
C THR A 384 -18.38 8.91 -0.41
N PHE A 385 -17.20 9.20 -0.93
CA PHE A 385 -16.55 10.50 -0.91
C PHE A 385 -16.20 10.94 -2.31
N GLU A 386 -16.60 12.11 -2.70
CA GLU A 386 -16.13 12.71 -3.92
C GLU A 386 -14.85 13.49 -3.62
N LEU A 387 -13.77 13.17 -4.28
CA LEU A 387 -12.56 13.97 -4.18
C LEU A 387 -12.74 15.29 -4.95
N PRO A 388 -12.24 16.41 -4.42
CA PRO A 388 -12.45 17.71 -5.04
C PRO A 388 -11.73 17.81 -6.39
N GLY A 389 -12.45 18.26 -7.40
CA GLY A 389 -11.94 18.48 -8.75
C GLY A 389 -11.74 17.20 -9.55
N LYS A 390 -11.02 17.32 -10.65
CA LYS A 390 -10.62 16.20 -11.49
C LYS A 390 -9.17 15.83 -11.23
N LEU A 391 -8.86 14.54 -11.26
CA LEU A 391 -7.57 14.01 -10.85
C LEU A 391 -6.91 13.19 -11.96
N ASP A 392 -5.58 13.18 -11.92
CA ASP A 392 -4.74 12.30 -12.71
C ASP A 392 -4.14 11.22 -11.80
N ILE A 393 -4.43 9.95 -12.07
CA ILE A 393 -3.91 8.80 -11.32
C ILE A 393 -3.33 7.81 -12.32
N PRO A 394 -1.99 7.78 -12.49
CA PRO A 394 -1.32 6.87 -13.42
C PRO A 394 -1.39 5.42 -12.94
N SER A 395 -1.27 4.48 -13.89
CA SER A 395 -1.22 3.04 -13.62
C SER A 395 0.23 2.59 -13.39
N ASP A 396 0.81 3.02 -12.27
CA ASP A 396 2.22 2.83 -11.95
C ASP A 396 2.45 2.00 -10.67
N ALA A 397 1.38 1.50 -10.06
CA ALA A 397 1.39 0.82 -8.76
C ALA A 397 1.97 1.65 -7.61
N GLN A 398 2.14 2.98 -7.79
CA GLN A 398 2.62 3.87 -6.74
C GLN A 398 1.47 4.46 -5.93
N PRO A 399 1.73 4.83 -4.67
CA PRO A 399 0.73 5.47 -3.83
C PRO A 399 0.58 6.96 -4.16
N HIS A 400 -0.59 7.36 -4.61
CA HIS A 400 -0.96 8.75 -4.88
C HIS A 400 -1.85 9.29 -3.75
N LYS A 401 -1.41 10.37 -3.10
CA LYS A 401 -2.12 10.96 -1.96
C LYS A 401 -2.96 12.15 -2.41
N HIS A 402 -4.24 12.11 -2.05
CA HIS A 402 -5.20 13.18 -2.32
C HIS A 402 -5.85 13.63 -1.03
N ARG A 403 -5.97 14.94 -0.83
CA ARG A 403 -6.68 15.50 0.33
C ARG A 403 -8.18 15.26 0.16
N VAL A 404 -8.79 14.73 1.21
CA VAL A 404 -10.24 14.48 1.28
C VAL A 404 -10.92 15.58 2.06
N ALA A 405 -10.45 15.84 3.30
CA ALA A 405 -11.05 16.83 4.19
C ALA A 405 -10.01 17.43 5.15
N SER A 406 -10.38 18.54 5.78
CA SER A 406 -9.72 19.09 6.97
C SER A 406 -10.76 19.28 8.05
N LEU A 407 -10.50 18.74 9.23
CA LEU A 407 -11.39 18.76 10.36
C LEU A 407 -10.74 19.55 11.49
N ASP A 408 -11.40 20.58 11.95
CA ASP A 408 -11.01 21.29 13.15
C ASP A 408 -11.67 20.60 14.36
N LEU A 409 -10.87 19.89 15.15
CA LEU A 409 -11.33 19.20 16.34
C LEU A 409 -11.08 20.05 17.58
N GLU A 410 -12.14 20.31 18.32
CA GLU A 410 -11.97 20.92 19.64
C GLU A 410 -11.41 19.86 20.60
N GLY A 411 -10.30 20.19 21.22
CA GLY A 411 -9.57 19.28 22.10
C GLY A 411 -9.25 19.89 23.46
N LYS A 412 -9.23 19.01 24.46
CA LYS A 412 -8.66 19.33 25.79
C LYS A 412 -7.35 18.61 25.95
N SER A 413 -6.27 19.37 25.89
CA SER A 413 -4.93 18.83 26.09
C SER A 413 -4.62 18.65 27.57
N GLN A 414 -4.10 17.49 27.93
CA GLN A 414 -3.64 17.14 29.27
C GLN A 414 -2.42 16.22 29.18
N TYR A 415 -1.67 16.14 30.25
CA TYR A 415 -0.57 15.20 30.34
C TYR A 415 -1.04 13.89 30.98
N ARG A 416 -0.58 12.74 30.46
CA ARG A 416 -0.89 11.41 30.99
C ARG A 416 0.37 10.60 31.21
N THR A 417 0.39 9.83 32.30
CA THR A 417 1.52 8.94 32.59
C THR A 417 1.06 7.65 33.27
N ILE A 418 1.75 6.57 32.96
CA ILE A 418 1.62 5.26 33.62
C ILE A 418 3.03 4.80 34.00
N PRO A 419 3.63 5.35 35.06
CA PRO A 419 5.06 5.16 35.36
C PRO A 419 5.45 3.71 35.66
N ARG A 420 4.47 2.87 35.94
CA ARG A 420 4.65 1.43 36.08
C ARG A 420 5.07 0.76 34.77
N LEU A 421 4.58 1.23 33.63
CA LEU A 421 4.85 0.67 32.32
C LEU A 421 5.92 1.48 31.58
N ASN A 422 5.82 2.80 31.63
CA ASN A 422 6.73 3.72 30.98
C ASN A 422 6.87 5.02 31.82
N PRO A 423 8.08 5.45 32.20
CA PRO A 423 8.29 6.66 32.99
C PRO A 423 8.02 7.98 32.24
N ALA A 424 7.77 7.93 30.92
CA ALA A 424 7.47 9.11 30.14
C ALA A 424 6.10 9.70 30.48
N ILE A 425 5.97 11.02 30.36
CA ILE A 425 4.72 11.76 30.48
C ILE A 425 4.32 12.22 29.09
N PHE A 426 3.18 11.77 28.61
CA PHE A 426 2.70 12.00 27.25
C PHE A 426 1.74 13.19 27.21
N LEU A 427 1.88 14.04 26.20
CA LEU A 427 0.88 15.04 25.85
C LEU A 427 -0.24 14.36 25.07
N VAL A 428 -1.46 14.42 25.60
CA VAL A 428 -2.65 13.81 25.02
C VAL A 428 -3.73 14.87 24.89
N SER A 429 -4.34 14.95 23.73
CA SER A 429 -5.54 15.77 23.51
C SER A 429 -6.75 14.86 23.34
N SER A 430 -7.75 14.98 24.24
CA SER A 430 -9.05 14.36 24.05
C SER A 430 -9.85 15.25 23.12
N VAL A 431 -10.16 14.75 21.93
CA VAL A 431 -10.85 15.47 20.87
C VAL A 431 -12.24 14.90 20.63
N THR A 432 -13.19 15.76 20.29
CA THR A 432 -14.54 15.32 19.90
C THR A 432 -14.69 15.43 18.39
N LEU A 433 -15.15 14.37 17.76
CA LEU A 433 -15.43 14.37 16.33
C LEU A 433 -16.72 15.12 16.05
N GLY A 434 -16.62 16.33 15.49
CA GLY A 434 -17.75 17.13 15.05
C GLY A 434 -18.33 16.66 13.71
N GLY A 435 -19.55 17.10 13.38
CA GLY A 435 -20.23 16.77 12.12
C GLY A 435 -20.87 15.37 12.11
N ASP A 436 -21.29 14.92 10.93
CA ASP A 436 -22.02 13.64 10.75
C ASP A 436 -21.11 12.52 10.19
N ILE A 437 -19.82 12.74 10.23
CA ILE A 437 -18.88 11.97 9.44
C ILE A 437 -17.95 11.17 10.37
N PRO A 438 -17.97 9.80 10.32
CA PRO A 438 -17.08 8.96 11.13
C PRO A 438 -15.64 8.97 10.59
N LEU A 439 -14.64 8.78 11.45
CA LEU A 439 -13.27 8.53 11.07
C LEU A 439 -13.02 7.06 10.81
N LEU A 440 -12.15 6.77 9.86
CA LEU A 440 -11.80 5.42 9.42
C LEU A 440 -10.57 4.88 10.15
N PRO A 441 -10.45 3.56 10.31
CA PRO A 441 -9.20 2.97 10.74
C PRO A 441 -8.08 3.31 9.77
N GLY A 442 -7.01 3.93 10.29
CA GLY A 442 -5.90 4.37 9.45
C GLY A 442 -4.69 4.85 10.25
N ARG A 443 -3.61 5.09 9.52
CA ARG A 443 -2.38 5.62 10.10
C ARG A 443 -2.53 7.12 10.32
N VAL A 444 -2.18 7.57 11.53
CA VAL A 444 -2.14 8.99 11.90
C VAL A 444 -0.69 9.41 12.11
N GLN A 445 -0.28 10.50 11.49
CA GLN A 445 0.95 11.21 11.81
C GLN A 445 0.61 12.35 12.78
N HIS A 446 1.34 12.46 13.88
CA HIS A 446 1.09 13.45 14.92
C HIS A 446 2.13 14.56 14.86
N PHE A 447 1.65 15.81 14.85
CA PHE A 447 2.48 17.00 14.80
C PHE A 447 2.16 17.92 15.98
N VAL A 448 3.20 18.54 16.54
CA VAL A 448 3.07 19.66 17.48
C VAL A 448 3.65 20.89 16.81
N GLY A 449 2.80 21.83 16.42
CA GLY A 449 3.21 22.90 15.51
C GLY A 449 3.77 22.33 14.20
N PRO A 450 5.02 22.68 13.81
CA PRO A 450 5.64 22.15 12.60
C PRO A 450 6.28 20.76 12.76
N ASP A 451 6.50 20.31 13.99
CA ASP A 451 7.34 19.14 14.28
C ASP A 451 6.54 17.84 14.25
N LEU A 452 7.01 16.86 13.48
CA LEU A 452 6.49 15.49 13.50
C LEU A 452 6.97 14.78 14.77
N VAL A 453 6.04 14.45 15.67
CA VAL A 453 6.37 13.83 16.96
C VAL A 453 6.18 12.30 16.96
N GLY A 454 5.48 11.75 15.97
CA GLY A 454 5.32 10.32 15.86
C GLY A 454 4.18 9.89 14.95
N SER A 455 3.89 8.60 14.95
CA SER A 455 2.74 8.05 14.25
C SER A 455 2.07 6.95 15.08
N SER A 456 0.75 6.83 14.93
CA SER A 456 -0.06 5.79 15.56
C SER A 456 -1.03 5.16 14.55
N TRP A 457 -1.71 4.12 15.00
CA TRP A 457 -2.86 3.56 14.29
C TRP A 457 -4.13 4.01 15.00
N MET A 458 -5.05 4.63 14.26
CA MET A 458 -6.35 5.05 14.75
C MET A 458 -7.38 3.98 14.37
N VAL A 459 -8.25 3.65 15.31
CA VAL A 459 -9.44 2.83 15.06
C VAL A 459 -10.57 3.69 14.49
N ASP A 460 -11.70 3.08 14.15
CA ASP A 460 -12.87 3.83 13.74
C ASP A 460 -13.45 4.65 14.91
N HIS A 461 -13.91 5.87 14.57
CA HIS A 461 -14.61 6.75 15.50
C HIS A 461 -15.87 7.30 14.86
N SER A 462 -16.96 7.21 15.59
CA SER A 462 -18.26 7.73 15.16
C SER A 462 -18.39 9.24 15.35
N ALA A 463 -19.26 9.86 14.58
CA ALA A 463 -19.61 11.28 14.77
C ALA A 463 -20.09 11.52 16.21
N GLY A 464 -19.60 12.58 16.84
CA GLY A 464 -19.89 12.94 18.24
C GLY A 464 -19.07 12.16 19.29
N GLU A 465 -18.23 11.21 18.90
CA GLU A 465 -17.39 10.44 19.81
C GLU A 465 -16.19 11.27 20.29
N GLU A 466 -15.89 11.15 21.59
CA GLU A 466 -14.67 11.69 22.18
C GLU A 466 -13.58 10.62 22.23
N PHE A 467 -12.40 10.91 21.70
CA PHE A 467 -11.26 9.98 21.68
C PHE A 467 -9.92 10.69 21.92
N PRO A 468 -8.92 9.99 22.48
CA PRO A 468 -7.62 10.56 22.76
C PRO A 468 -6.68 10.50 21.55
N LEU A 469 -5.95 11.59 21.29
CA LEU A 469 -4.81 11.65 20.37
C LEU A 469 -3.55 11.95 21.18
N SER A 470 -2.54 11.07 21.05
CA SER A 470 -1.26 11.24 21.77
C SER A 470 -0.25 11.97 20.88
N PHE A 471 0.32 13.06 21.41
CA PHE A 471 1.31 13.88 20.74
C PHE A 471 2.73 13.63 21.25
N GLY A 472 2.98 12.43 21.78
CA GLY A 472 4.30 12.01 22.22
C GLY A 472 4.66 12.42 23.65
N PRO A 473 5.84 11.99 24.13
CA PRO A 473 6.35 12.36 25.44
C PRO A 473 6.84 13.81 25.44
N ASP A 474 6.68 14.49 26.59
CA ASP A 474 7.27 15.80 26.84
C ASP A 474 8.43 15.65 27.83
N ASP A 475 9.66 15.75 27.33
CA ASP A 475 10.89 15.56 28.13
C ASP A 475 11.08 16.59 29.25
N ARG A 476 10.30 17.67 29.25
CA ARG A 476 10.27 18.68 30.32
C ARG A 476 9.46 18.19 31.53
N LEU A 477 8.75 17.10 31.42
CA LEU A 477 8.04 16.45 32.49
C LEU A 477 8.67 15.09 32.76
N LYS A 478 8.87 14.73 34.03
CA LYS A 478 9.47 13.45 34.40
C LYS A 478 8.63 12.75 35.46
N ALA A 479 8.50 11.45 35.31
CA ALA A 479 7.88 10.59 36.31
C ALA A 479 8.85 9.47 36.70
N GLU A 480 8.97 9.23 37.99
CA GLU A 480 9.77 8.13 38.53
C GLU A 480 8.94 7.36 39.53
N ARG A 481 8.82 6.03 39.37
CA ARG A 481 8.12 5.14 40.30
C ARG A 481 9.11 4.23 40.98
N LYS A 482 9.10 4.21 42.31
CA LYS A 482 9.97 3.37 43.16
C LYS A 482 9.15 2.49 44.09
N SER A 483 9.54 1.26 44.23
CA SER A 483 9.08 0.41 45.36
C SER A 483 9.84 0.80 46.61
N ILE A 484 9.15 1.29 47.60
CA ILE A 484 9.77 1.73 48.88
C ILE A 484 9.99 0.54 49.77
N TRP A 485 8.97 -0.28 49.93
CA TRP A 485 9.10 -1.52 50.69
C TRP A 485 7.99 -2.54 50.33
N ARG A 486 8.32 -3.80 50.59
CA ARG A 486 7.43 -4.95 50.59
C ARG A 486 7.59 -5.64 51.93
N LYS A 487 6.51 -5.77 52.72
CA LYS A 487 6.51 -6.43 54.03
C LYS A 487 5.62 -7.64 53.96
N VAL A 488 6.06 -8.70 54.63
CA VAL A 488 5.29 -9.95 54.79
C VAL A 488 5.03 -10.16 56.27
N ASP A 489 3.79 -10.11 56.65
CA ASP A 489 3.34 -10.34 58.04
C ASP A 489 2.45 -11.58 58.10
N GLN A 490 2.58 -12.36 59.15
CA GLN A 490 1.75 -13.52 59.41
C GLN A 490 0.54 -13.11 60.27
N LYS A 491 -0.67 -13.30 59.74
CA LYS A 491 -1.93 -12.96 60.38
C LYS A 491 -2.77 -14.22 60.60
N GLY A 492 -2.49 -14.95 61.70
CA GLY A 492 -3.17 -16.20 62.00
C GLY A 492 -2.86 -17.31 60.97
N LYS A 493 -3.86 -17.73 60.17
CA LYS A 493 -3.71 -18.74 59.12
C LYS A 493 -3.31 -18.16 57.77
N ASP A 494 -3.26 -16.84 57.65
CA ASP A 494 -3.00 -16.13 56.40
C ASP A 494 -1.65 -15.42 56.46
N ASP A 495 -1.08 -15.20 55.29
CA ASP A 495 0.02 -14.31 55.06
C ASP A 495 -0.52 -13.00 54.47
N GLU A 496 -0.10 -11.85 55.04
CA GLU A 496 -0.45 -10.50 54.57
C GLU A 496 0.81 -9.87 54.02
N ILE A 497 0.76 -9.54 52.72
CA ILE A 497 1.86 -8.88 52.03
C ILE A 497 1.44 -7.44 51.75
N SER A 498 2.17 -6.50 52.32
CA SER A 498 1.94 -5.06 52.12
C SER A 498 2.97 -4.45 51.19
N TYR A 499 2.52 -3.61 50.31
CA TYR A 499 3.34 -2.90 49.31
C TYR A 499 3.20 -1.41 49.48
N ARG A 500 4.31 -0.67 49.31
CA ARG A 500 4.31 0.79 49.26
C ARG A 500 5.17 1.25 48.09
N PHE A 501 4.59 2.08 47.24
CA PHE A 501 5.23 2.68 46.07
C PHE A 501 5.21 4.19 46.21
N LEU A 502 6.27 4.84 45.73
CA LEU A 502 6.38 6.29 45.61
C LEU A 502 6.55 6.64 44.15
N THR A 503 5.64 7.48 43.63
CA THR A 503 5.79 8.08 42.32
C THR A 503 6.11 9.57 42.48
N THR A 504 7.25 10.00 41.94
CA THR A 504 7.68 11.39 41.93
C THR A 504 7.42 11.97 40.53
N LEU A 505 6.66 13.07 40.47
CA LEU A 505 6.40 13.84 39.24
C LEU A 505 7.20 15.14 39.31
N GLU A 506 7.93 15.47 38.26
CA GLU A 506 8.72 16.71 38.15
C GLU A 506 8.22 17.53 36.97
N ASN A 507 8.03 18.82 37.18
CA ASN A 507 7.59 19.76 36.16
C ASN A 507 8.68 20.83 35.90
N HIS A 508 9.24 20.79 34.68
CA HIS A 508 10.20 21.78 34.19
C HIS A 508 9.60 22.71 33.11
N LEU A 509 8.27 22.73 32.99
CA LEU A 509 7.55 23.65 32.12
C LEU A 509 7.56 25.07 32.70
N GLY A 510 7.29 26.05 31.85
CA GLY A 510 7.13 27.44 32.26
C GLY A 510 5.81 27.76 32.99
N HIS A 511 4.91 26.77 33.18
CA HIS A 511 3.58 26.87 33.77
C HIS A 511 3.23 25.61 34.56
N ASP A 512 2.13 25.65 35.28
CA ASP A 512 1.61 24.50 36.02
C ASP A 512 1.15 23.41 35.06
N ALA A 513 1.41 22.15 35.39
CA ALA A 513 1.00 20.98 34.58
C ALA A 513 -0.08 20.17 35.31
N VAL A 514 -1.17 19.91 34.62
CA VAL A 514 -2.18 18.94 35.09
C VAL A 514 -1.85 17.58 34.48
N ILE A 515 -1.50 16.62 35.35
CA ILE A 515 -1.04 15.29 34.95
C ILE A 515 -2.04 14.25 35.45
N GLU A 516 -2.59 13.47 34.53
CA GLU A 516 -3.34 12.26 34.84
C GLU A 516 -2.34 11.12 35.09
N LEU A 517 -2.25 10.68 36.34
CA LEU A 517 -1.43 9.53 36.73
C LEU A 517 -2.33 8.30 36.86
N LYS A 518 -2.01 7.24 36.15
CA LYS A 518 -2.64 5.93 36.33
C LYS A 518 -1.67 4.92 36.93
N ASP A 519 -2.13 4.17 37.94
CA ASP A 519 -1.46 3.00 38.50
C ASP A 519 -2.50 1.91 38.75
N ARG A 520 -2.11 0.75 39.23
CA ARG A 520 -3.04 -0.34 39.48
C ARG A 520 -2.68 -1.12 40.72
N ILE A 521 -3.71 -1.71 41.35
CA ILE A 521 -3.58 -2.77 42.35
C ILE A 521 -4.08 -4.09 41.75
N PRO A 522 -3.60 -5.25 42.22
CA PRO A 522 -4.13 -6.53 41.78
C PRO A 522 -5.63 -6.65 42.06
N VAL A 523 -6.32 -7.45 41.25
CA VAL A 523 -7.72 -7.86 41.47
C VAL A 523 -7.73 -9.38 41.61
N SER A 524 -8.43 -9.90 42.61
CA SER A 524 -8.57 -11.35 42.84
C SER A 524 -9.89 -11.86 42.31
N GLY A 525 -9.86 -12.97 41.56
CA GLY A 525 -11.02 -13.79 41.25
C GLY A 525 -11.27 -14.92 42.25
N ASP A 526 -10.39 -15.09 43.25
CA ASP A 526 -10.49 -16.12 44.30
C ASP A 526 -10.90 -15.48 45.64
N GLU A 527 -12.01 -15.91 46.20
CA GLU A 527 -12.56 -15.39 47.46
C GLU A 527 -11.58 -15.53 48.66
N ARG A 528 -10.63 -16.43 48.60
CA ARG A 528 -9.61 -16.62 49.62
C ARG A 528 -8.51 -15.57 49.60
N ILE A 529 -8.39 -14.81 48.49
CA ILE A 529 -7.39 -13.77 48.31
C ILE A 529 -8.07 -12.42 48.39
N THR A 530 -7.69 -11.61 49.35
CA THR A 530 -8.26 -10.27 49.53
C THR A 530 -7.20 -9.21 49.22
N VAL A 531 -7.53 -8.29 48.35
CA VAL A 531 -6.71 -7.10 48.05
C VAL A 531 -7.38 -5.88 48.66
N THR A 532 -6.66 -5.18 49.53
CA THR A 532 -7.16 -4.00 50.23
C THR A 532 -6.26 -2.80 49.96
N LEU A 533 -6.82 -1.74 49.39
CA LEU A 533 -6.14 -0.45 49.26
C LEU A 533 -6.08 0.20 50.68
N ASP A 534 -4.91 0.70 51.05
CA ASP A 534 -4.73 1.47 52.28
C ASP A 534 -4.98 2.95 52.04
N GLU A 535 -6.24 3.36 52.13
CA GLU A 535 -6.67 4.72 51.77
C GLU A 535 -6.05 5.80 52.64
N LYS A 536 -5.68 5.48 53.88
CA LYS A 536 -5.07 6.44 54.82
C LYS A 536 -3.63 6.80 54.42
N ASP A 537 -2.91 5.79 53.93
CA ASP A 537 -1.51 5.91 53.54
C ASP A 537 -1.32 6.12 52.02
N THR A 538 -2.40 6.07 51.25
CA THR A 538 -2.42 6.36 49.83
C THR A 538 -2.77 7.83 49.61
N THR A 539 -2.13 8.48 48.62
CA THR A 539 -2.40 9.88 48.34
C THR A 539 -3.86 10.11 47.99
N ALA A 540 -4.47 11.12 48.62
CA ALA A 540 -5.88 11.48 48.43
C ALA A 540 -6.18 11.97 46.98
N GLY A 541 -7.48 12.02 46.62
CA GLY A 541 -7.92 12.46 45.29
C GLY A 541 -7.96 11.33 44.25
N LEU A 542 -7.97 10.09 44.71
CA LEU A 542 -8.10 8.90 43.89
C LEU A 542 -9.47 8.81 43.22
N ILE A 543 -9.47 8.52 41.92
CA ILE A 543 -10.64 8.23 41.10
C ILE A 543 -10.58 6.74 40.72
N ARG A 544 -11.69 6.03 40.90
CA ARG A 544 -11.84 4.63 40.51
C ARG A 544 -12.88 4.54 39.39
N ASP A 545 -12.56 3.80 38.35
CA ASP A 545 -13.53 3.46 37.32
C ASP A 545 -14.22 2.13 37.68
N PRO A 546 -15.55 2.10 37.81
CA PRO A 546 -16.27 0.84 38.07
C PRO A 546 -16.07 -0.21 36.97
N ASN A 547 -15.81 0.19 35.73
CA ASN A 547 -15.62 -0.69 34.59
C ASN A 547 -14.18 -1.22 34.47
N GLU A 548 -13.22 -0.58 35.18
CA GLU A 548 -11.81 -0.99 35.20
C GLU A 548 -11.35 -1.32 36.63
N PRO A 549 -11.80 -2.45 37.22
CA PRO A 549 -11.46 -2.79 38.58
C PRO A 549 -9.95 -2.90 38.78
N GLY A 550 -9.47 -2.31 39.87
CA GLY A 550 -8.04 -2.28 40.19
C GLY A 550 -7.24 -1.14 39.56
N ILE A 551 -7.76 -0.43 38.55
CA ILE A 551 -7.13 0.78 37.99
C ILE A 551 -7.40 1.96 38.90
N LEU A 552 -6.36 2.71 39.20
CA LEU A 552 -6.35 3.87 40.09
C LEU A 552 -5.88 5.09 39.31
N THR A 553 -6.66 6.17 39.29
CA THR A 553 -6.37 7.38 38.54
C THR A 553 -6.31 8.59 39.49
N TRP A 554 -5.34 9.46 39.30
CA TRP A 554 -5.24 10.76 39.98
C TRP A 554 -5.07 11.87 38.94
N ASN A 555 -5.78 12.98 39.11
CA ASN A 555 -5.53 14.22 38.39
C ASN A 555 -4.73 15.15 39.28
N ILE A 556 -3.47 15.36 38.93
CA ILE A 556 -2.47 16.00 39.77
C ILE A 556 -2.01 17.29 39.13
N THR A 557 -2.18 18.43 39.81
CA THR A 557 -1.53 19.66 39.42
C THR A 557 -0.12 19.71 40.03
N VAL A 558 0.89 19.73 39.17
CA VAL A 558 2.29 19.94 39.56
C VAL A 558 2.67 21.36 39.19
N PRO A 559 2.96 22.23 40.19
CA PRO A 559 3.32 23.64 39.92
C PRO A 559 4.58 23.78 39.06
N LYS A 560 4.72 24.92 38.41
CA LYS A 560 5.91 25.28 37.64
C LYS A 560 7.19 25.06 38.46
N SER A 561 8.17 24.39 37.85
CA SER A 561 9.50 24.10 38.44
C SER A 561 9.45 23.38 39.79
N ALA A 562 8.40 22.58 40.02
CA ALA A 562 8.19 21.86 41.27
C ALA A 562 8.20 20.34 41.05
N LYS A 563 8.30 19.64 42.20
CA LYS A 563 8.13 18.17 42.29
C LYS A 563 6.92 17.86 43.15
N LYS A 564 6.25 16.77 42.86
CA LYS A 564 5.15 16.24 43.66
C LYS A 564 5.29 14.75 43.83
N GLU A 565 5.13 14.32 45.06
CA GLU A 565 5.23 12.91 45.44
C GLU A 565 3.84 12.31 45.67
N MET A 566 3.63 11.10 45.13
CA MET A 566 2.40 10.34 45.21
C MET A 566 2.70 8.96 45.81
N VAL A 567 1.96 8.58 46.82
CA VAL A 567 2.11 7.28 47.50
C VAL A 567 0.94 6.39 47.14
N LEU A 568 1.25 5.15 46.76
CA LEU A 568 0.28 4.04 46.64
C LEU A 568 0.66 2.96 47.63
N GLN A 569 -0.27 2.61 48.51
CA GLN A 569 -0.10 1.53 49.47
C GLN A 569 -1.29 0.57 49.43
N TYR A 570 -1.01 -0.74 49.34
CA TYR A 570 -2.04 -1.77 49.37
C TYR A 570 -1.52 -3.04 50.04
N ARG A 571 -2.45 -3.91 50.42
CA ARG A 571 -2.20 -5.21 51.06
C ARG A 571 -2.88 -6.32 50.29
N VAL A 572 -2.17 -7.44 50.21
CA VAL A 572 -2.69 -8.70 49.66
C VAL A 572 -2.67 -9.71 50.77
N ARG A 573 -3.81 -10.28 51.12
CA ARG A 573 -3.97 -11.32 52.13
C ARG A 573 -4.39 -12.64 51.49
N ALA A 574 -3.68 -13.71 51.76
CA ALA A 574 -3.94 -15.04 51.22
C ALA A 574 -3.66 -16.10 52.26
N PRO A 575 -4.32 -17.27 52.22
CA PRO A 575 -4.00 -18.41 53.06
C PRO A 575 -2.54 -18.83 52.97
N ARG A 576 -1.92 -19.13 54.10
CA ARG A 576 -0.52 -19.55 54.15
C ARG A 576 -0.27 -20.77 53.27
N GLY A 577 0.76 -20.70 52.41
CA GLY A 577 1.13 -21.78 51.51
C GLY A 577 0.30 -21.84 50.23
N LEU A 578 -0.66 -20.93 50.01
CA LEU A 578 -1.34 -20.79 48.74
C LEU A 578 -0.40 -20.07 47.75
N PRO A 579 0.04 -20.72 46.68
CA PRO A 579 0.82 -20.02 45.65
C PRO A 579 -0.06 -18.98 44.95
N VAL A 580 0.35 -17.72 44.98
CA VAL A 580 -0.36 -16.61 44.32
C VAL A 580 0.53 -16.06 43.20
N ALA A 581 0.08 -16.17 41.97
CA ALA A 581 0.72 -15.56 40.81
C ALA A 581 0.26 -14.10 40.62
N GLY A 582 1.04 -13.26 39.93
CA GLY A 582 0.68 -11.86 39.63
C GLY A 582 0.98 -10.87 40.78
N MET A 583 1.68 -11.27 41.82
CA MET A 583 2.23 -10.36 42.83
C MET A 583 3.51 -9.68 42.34
N GLU A 584 3.73 -8.41 42.74
CA GLU A 584 4.97 -7.66 42.43
C GLU A 584 6.17 -8.13 43.25
#